data_f4bbeae45e86f0532d3566e0341edd42
#
_entry.id   f4bbeae45e86f0532d3566e0341edd42
#
_cell.length_a   1.000
_cell.length_b   1.000
_cell.length_c   1.000
_cell.angle_alpha   90.00
_cell.angle_beta   90.00
_cell.angle_gamma   90.00
#
_symmetry.space_group_name_H-M   'P 1'
#
loop_
_entity.id
_entity.type
_entity.pdbx_description
1 polymer ?
#
loop_
_entity_poly.entity_id
_entity_poly.type
_entity_poly.pdbx_seq_one_letter_code
_entity_poly.pdbx_strand_id
1 'polypeptide(L)'
;MVPRIDMVFVNVDATYDELIDIFRNEQYTRIPVYEETTDNVIGIVNVKDLLLIEDHDNFHIRDCLRQPMYTYEYKKNSELMIEMQKSFSNLVIVLDEYGATAGLVTLEDMLEEIVGEIRDEYDQDEIKTVQQKGPGEYSVAGAMKLADINDRLGLELESEDYDSVGGLVIGLLDHLP
;
A
#
# COMPACT_ATOMS: atom_id res chain seq x y z
N MET A 1 -4.04 -3.07 3.90
CA MET A 1 -4.63 -1.71 4.04
C MET A 1 -3.52 -0.70 4.22
N VAL A 2 -3.51 0.38 3.44
CA VAL A 2 -2.59 1.51 3.58
C VAL A 2 -3.16 2.47 4.63
N PRO A 3 -2.46 2.68 5.77
CA PRO A 3 -2.93 3.61 6.79
C PRO A 3 -2.87 5.06 6.30
N ARG A 4 -3.71 5.92 6.85
CA ARG A 4 -3.84 7.33 6.45
C ARG A 4 -2.51 8.09 6.36
N ILE A 5 -1.59 7.83 7.29
CA ILE A 5 -0.29 8.49 7.37
C ILE A 5 0.60 8.21 6.14
N ASP A 6 0.38 7.07 5.50
CA ASP A 6 1.14 6.61 4.33
C ASP A 6 0.38 6.85 3.02
N MET A 7 -0.84 7.40 3.08
CA MET A 7 -1.62 7.71 1.89
C MET A 7 -1.14 8.99 1.22
N VAL A 8 -1.09 8.95 -0.11
CA VAL A 8 -0.95 10.16 -0.94
C VAL A 8 -2.33 10.68 -1.27
N PHE A 9 -2.53 11.97 -1.04
CA PHE A 9 -3.76 12.70 -1.31
C PHE A 9 -3.47 13.88 -2.22
N VAL A 10 -4.50 14.34 -2.93
CA VAL A 10 -4.46 15.61 -3.65
C VAL A 10 -5.61 16.51 -3.20
N ASN A 11 -5.32 17.80 -3.09
CA ASN A 11 -6.35 18.80 -2.80
C ASN A 11 -7.25 19.01 -4.02
N VAL A 12 -8.54 19.24 -3.80
CA VAL A 12 -9.53 19.48 -4.88
C VAL A 12 -9.21 20.72 -5.74
N ASP A 13 -8.47 21.69 -5.18
CA ASP A 13 -8.06 22.91 -5.85
C ASP A 13 -6.70 22.80 -6.57
N ALA A 14 -6.10 21.60 -6.61
CA ALA A 14 -4.84 21.37 -7.30
C ALA A 14 -4.97 21.62 -8.82
N THR A 15 -3.94 22.20 -9.38
CA THR A 15 -3.82 22.43 -10.83
C THR A 15 -3.52 21.13 -11.58
N TYR A 16 -3.71 21.15 -12.90
CA TYR A 16 -3.37 20.01 -13.76
C TYR A 16 -1.90 19.60 -13.62
N ASP A 17 -0.97 20.57 -13.63
CA ASP A 17 0.47 20.31 -13.56
C ASP A 17 0.88 19.72 -12.21
N GLU A 18 0.35 20.26 -11.11
CA GLU A 18 0.59 19.70 -9.77
C GLU A 18 0.11 18.25 -9.65
N LEU A 19 -1.07 17.98 -10.21
CA LEU A 19 -1.64 16.63 -10.19
C LEU A 19 -0.80 15.65 -11.03
N ILE A 20 -0.34 16.07 -12.22
CA ILE A 20 0.53 15.25 -13.07
C ILE A 20 1.88 14.98 -12.40
N ASP A 21 2.44 15.98 -11.71
CA ASP A 21 3.71 15.80 -10.98
C ASP A 21 3.58 14.82 -9.83
N ILE A 22 2.44 14.82 -9.11
CA ILE A 22 2.16 13.81 -8.08
C ILE A 22 2.09 12.41 -8.71
N PHE A 23 1.34 12.23 -9.79
CA PHE A 23 1.25 10.93 -10.48
C PHE A 23 2.60 10.45 -11.02
N ARG A 24 3.45 11.36 -11.49
CA ARG A 24 4.79 11.03 -12.01
C ARG A 24 5.74 10.59 -10.90
N ASN A 25 5.68 11.25 -9.75
CA ASN A 25 6.56 10.96 -8.62
C ASN A 25 6.14 9.68 -7.87
N GLU A 26 4.85 9.55 -7.62
CA GLU A 26 4.30 8.45 -6.80
C GLU A 26 3.99 7.19 -7.61
N GLN A 27 3.86 7.32 -8.95
CA GLN A 27 3.56 6.22 -9.89
C GLN A 27 2.26 5.45 -9.60
N TYR A 28 1.35 6.02 -8.84
CA TYR A 28 0.03 5.42 -8.60
C TYR A 28 -0.90 5.61 -9.81
N THR A 29 -1.87 4.72 -9.95
CA THR A 29 -2.92 4.84 -10.99
C THR A 29 -4.09 5.70 -10.51
N ARG A 30 -4.35 5.73 -9.20
CA ARG A 30 -5.48 6.39 -8.56
C ARG A 30 -5.03 7.08 -7.30
N ILE A 31 -5.52 8.32 -7.10
CA ILE A 31 -5.20 9.12 -5.91
C ILE A 31 -6.50 9.66 -5.33
N PRO A 32 -6.74 9.52 -4.01
CA PRO A 32 -7.84 10.16 -3.32
C PRO A 32 -7.73 11.68 -3.35
N VAL A 33 -8.87 12.34 -3.59
CA VAL A 33 -9.00 13.80 -3.61
C VAL A 33 -9.76 14.24 -2.38
N TYR A 34 -9.20 15.17 -1.64
CA TYR A 34 -9.81 15.72 -0.44
C TYR A 34 -10.22 17.17 -0.59
N GLU A 35 -11.19 17.59 0.22
CA GLU A 35 -11.62 18.97 0.36
C GLU A 35 -11.47 19.39 1.83
N GLU A 36 -10.90 20.55 2.07
CA GLU A 36 -10.57 21.13 3.38
C GLU A 36 -9.53 20.32 4.16
N THR A 37 -9.82 19.08 4.53
CA THR A 37 -8.94 18.20 5.28
C THR A 37 -8.87 16.79 4.66
N THR A 38 -7.78 16.07 4.89
CA THR A 38 -7.61 14.68 4.41
C THR A 38 -8.59 13.69 5.05
N ASP A 39 -9.37 14.11 6.05
CA ASP A 39 -10.48 13.32 6.58
C ASP A 39 -11.68 13.30 5.65
N ASN A 40 -11.82 14.34 4.81
CA ASN A 40 -12.92 14.51 3.89
C ASN A 40 -12.50 14.18 2.45
N VAL A 41 -12.41 12.92 2.13
CA VAL A 41 -12.16 12.44 0.76
C VAL A 41 -13.45 12.56 -0.04
N ILE A 42 -13.46 13.39 -1.07
CA ILE A 42 -14.67 13.67 -1.89
C ILE A 42 -14.69 12.88 -3.20
N GLY A 43 -13.57 12.29 -3.60
CA GLY A 43 -13.47 11.59 -4.88
C GLY A 43 -12.15 10.86 -5.04
N ILE A 44 -12.04 10.17 -6.16
CA ILE A 44 -10.81 9.52 -6.63
C ILE A 44 -10.54 10.00 -8.04
N VAL A 45 -9.32 10.47 -8.30
CA VAL A 45 -8.85 10.78 -9.65
C VAL A 45 -8.05 9.62 -10.20
N ASN A 46 -8.25 9.32 -11.49
CA ASN A 46 -7.50 8.27 -12.19
C ASN A 46 -6.60 8.94 -13.24
N VAL A 47 -5.32 8.57 -13.26
CA VAL A 47 -4.36 9.11 -14.23
C VAL A 47 -4.82 8.96 -15.68
N LYS A 48 -5.54 7.89 -16.01
CA LYS A 48 -6.05 7.66 -17.38
C LYS A 48 -7.10 8.69 -17.81
N ASP A 49 -7.87 9.24 -16.87
CA ASP A 49 -8.88 10.25 -17.17
C ASP A 49 -8.20 11.59 -17.51
N LEU A 50 -7.04 11.88 -16.89
CA LEU A 50 -6.26 13.09 -17.16
C LEU A 50 -5.64 13.11 -18.56
N LEU A 51 -5.29 11.94 -19.11
CA LEU A 51 -4.71 11.84 -20.45
C LEU A 51 -5.66 12.29 -21.57
N LEU A 52 -6.95 12.40 -21.29
CA LEU A 52 -7.99 12.80 -22.24
C LEU A 52 -8.33 14.28 -22.17
N ILE A 53 -7.72 15.03 -21.23
CA ILE A 53 -7.97 16.45 -21.04
C ILE A 53 -7.06 17.25 -21.98
N GLU A 54 -7.65 18.06 -22.86
CA GLU A 54 -6.91 18.89 -23.83
C GLU A 54 -6.70 20.32 -23.31
N ASP A 55 -7.65 20.85 -22.54
CA ASP A 55 -7.61 22.22 -21.99
C ASP A 55 -7.11 22.18 -20.53
N HIS A 56 -5.82 22.38 -20.36
CA HIS A 56 -5.18 22.37 -19.03
C HIS A 56 -5.38 23.69 -18.27
N ASP A 57 -5.62 24.80 -18.98
CA ASP A 57 -5.75 26.12 -18.37
C ASP A 57 -7.11 26.28 -17.64
N ASN A 58 -8.14 25.60 -18.14
CA ASN A 58 -9.48 25.56 -17.51
C ASN A 58 -9.77 24.23 -16.79
N PHE A 59 -8.73 23.52 -16.39
CA PHE A 59 -8.86 22.26 -15.68
C PHE A 59 -9.44 22.47 -14.27
N HIS A 60 -10.45 21.68 -13.93
CA HIS A 60 -10.96 21.54 -12.59
C HIS A 60 -11.00 20.07 -12.21
N ILE A 61 -10.30 19.71 -11.14
CA ILE A 61 -10.19 18.32 -10.69
C ILE A 61 -11.57 17.68 -10.40
N ARG A 62 -12.55 18.51 -10.01
CA ARG A 62 -13.95 18.08 -9.77
C ARG A 62 -14.62 17.46 -11.00
N ASP A 63 -14.24 17.85 -12.21
CA ASP A 63 -14.85 17.38 -13.44
C ASP A 63 -14.41 15.95 -13.81
N CYS A 64 -13.31 15.48 -13.24
CA CYS A 64 -12.78 14.13 -13.45
C CYS A 64 -12.85 13.24 -12.21
N LEU A 65 -13.53 13.67 -11.14
CA LEU A 65 -13.72 12.86 -9.95
C LEU A 65 -14.62 11.66 -10.19
N ARG A 66 -14.16 10.51 -9.74
CA ARG A 66 -15.00 9.32 -9.59
C ARG A 66 -15.46 9.20 -8.15
N GLN A 67 -16.69 8.76 -7.96
CA GLN A 67 -17.22 8.52 -6.61
C GLN A 67 -16.40 7.44 -5.91
N PRO A 68 -15.91 7.69 -4.70
CA PRO A 68 -15.19 6.69 -3.93
C PRO A 68 -16.19 5.70 -3.32
N MET A 69 -15.77 4.46 -3.19
CA MET A 69 -16.43 3.50 -2.33
C MET A 69 -15.89 3.67 -0.91
N TYR A 70 -16.79 3.66 0.08
CA TYR A 70 -16.42 3.73 1.49
C TYR A 70 -16.73 2.44 2.20
N THR A 71 -15.93 2.13 3.23
CA THR A 71 -16.16 1.04 4.16
C THR A 71 -15.71 1.45 5.57
N TYR A 72 -15.95 0.60 6.56
CA TYR A 72 -15.52 0.82 7.94
C TYR A 72 -14.48 -0.24 8.33
N GLU A 73 -13.60 0.09 9.27
CA GLU A 73 -12.50 -0.77 9.73
C GLU A 73 -12.94 -2.18 10.18
N TYR A 74 -14.16 -2.28 10.73
CA TYR A 74 -14.69 -3.56 11.25
C TYR A 74 -15.31 -4.48 10.20
N LYS A 75 -15.31 -4.06 8.92
CA LYS A 75 -15.89 -4.88 7.85
C LYS A 75 -15.00 -6.07 7.55
N LYS A 76 -15.61 -7.24 7.41
CA LYS A 76 -14.89 -8.46 7.04
C LYS A 76 -14.33 -8.36 5.62
N ASN A 77 -13.07 -8.76 5.43
CA ASN A 77 -12.38 -8.73 4.14
C ASN A 77 -13.17 -9.49 3.05
N SER A 78 -13.75 -10.64 3.37
CA SER A 78 -14.55 -11.42 2.43
C SER A 78 -15.81 -10.70 1.92
N GLU A 79 -16.47 -9.93 2.78
CA GLU A 79 -17.64 -9.16 2.40
C GLU A 79 -17.24 -7.93 1.57
N LEU A 80 -16.19 -7.23 1.98
CA LEU A 80 -15.64 -6.09 1.28
C LEU A 80 -15.21 -6.47 -0.15
N MET A 81 -14.50 -7.58 -0.30
CA MET A 81 -14.06 -8.08 -1.62
C MET A 81 -15.24 -8.33 -2.56
N ILE A 82 -16.33 -8.93 -2.08
CA ILE A 82 -17.54 -9.16 -2.88
C ILE A 82 -18.18 -7.83 -3.32
N GLU A 83 -18.21 -6.84 -2.43
CA GLU A 83 -18.73 -5.51 -2.76
C GLU A 83 -17.87 -4.77 -3.77
N MET A 84 -16.53 -4.81 -3.62
CA MET A 84 -15.60 -4.23 -4.58
C MET A 84 -15.77 -4.84 -5.97
N GLN A 85 -15.92 -6.17 -6.05
CA GLN A 85 -16.19 -6.84 -7.33
C GLN A 85 -17.52 -6.42 -7.96
N LYS A 86 -18.58 -6.31 -7.17
CA LYS A 86 -19.93 -5.91 -7.67
C LYS A 86 -19.97 -4.45 -8.13
N SER A 87 -19.23 -3.56 -7.45
CA SER A 87 -19.16 -2.14 -7.78
C SER A 87 -18.08 -1.80 -8.80
N PHE A 88 -17.29 -2.78 -9.25
CA PHE A 88 -16.12 -2.57 -10.10
C PHE A 88 -15.12 -1.56 -9.50
N SER A 89 -15.05 -1.51 -8.18
CA SER A 89 -14.15 -0.61 -7.45
C SER A 89 -12.85 -1.33 -7.12
N ASN A 90 -11.72 -0.75 -7.53
CA ASN A 90 -10.39 -1.29 -7.22
C ASN A 90 -9.74 -0.58 -6.02
N LEU A 91 -10.38 0.48 -5.49
CA LEU A 91 -9.88 1.23 -4.35
C LEU A 91 -11.07 1.66 -3.47
N VAL A 92 -10.96 1.46 -2.17
CA VAL A 92 -11.97 1.77 -1.16
C VAL A 92 -11.35 2.62 -0.06
N ILE A 93 -12.04 3.67 0.34
CA ILE A 93 -11.68 4.49 1.48
C ILE A 93 -12.24 3.86 2.75
N VAL A 94 -11.39 3.64 3.72
CA VAL A 94 -11.75 3.09 5.04
C VAL A 94 -12.00 4.24 6.00
N LEU A 95 -13.14 4.21 6.67
CA LEU A 95 -13.54 5.21 7.66
C LEU A 95 -13.45 4.62 9.07
N ASP A 96 -13.06 5.45 10.03
CA ASP A 96 -13.14 5.15 11.45
C ASP A 96 -14.58 5.29 11.98
N GLU A 97 -14.77 5.12 13.29
CA GLU A 97 -16.05 5.27 13.99
C GLU A 97 -16.61 6.69 13.98
N TYR A 98 -15.78 7.68 13.69
CA TYR A 98 -16.16 9.10 13.62
C TYR A 98 -16.45 9.56 12.18
N GLY A 99 -16.23 8.66 11.20
CA GLY A 99 -16.40 8.96 9.78
C GLY A 99 -15.21 9.67 9.15
N ALA A 100 -14.07 9.75 9.84
CA ALA A 100 -12.83 10.27 9.29
C ALA A 100 -12.09 9.18 8.50
N THR A 101 -11.25 9.57 7.56
CA THR A 101 -10.45 8.65 6.77
C THR A 101 -9.39 7.98 7.65
N ALA A 102 -9.50 6.67 7.87
CA ALA A 102 -8.54 5.83 8.56
C ALA A 102 -7.46 5.28 7.62
N GLY A 103 -7.81 5.02 6.37
CA GLY A 103 -6.89 4.47 5.39
C GLY A 103 -7.57 4.19 4.05
N LEU A 104 -6.90 3.42 3.21
CA LEU A 104 -7.46 2.86 1.98
C LEU A 104 -7.11 1.38 1.85
N VAL A 105 -7.91 0.66 1.07
CA VAL A 105 -7.69 -0.73 0.67
C VAL A 105 -7.84 -0.83 -0.82
N THR A 106 -6.90 -1.51 -1.48
CA THR A 106 -7.01 -1.86 -2.89
C THR A 106 -7.49 -3.30 -3.06
N LEU A 107 -7.98 -3.64 -4.25
CA LEU A 107 -8.35 -5.01 -4.58
C LEU A 107 -7.09 -5.89 -4.61
N GLU A 108 -5.99 -5.33 -5.03
CA GLU A 108 -4.67 -5.95 -5.05
C GLU A 108 -4.24 -6.37 -3.62
N ASP A 109 -4.31 -5.48 -2.61
CA ASP A 109 -4.02 -5.79 -1.21
C ASP A 109 -4.87 -6.97 -0.69
N MET A 110 -6.17 -6.99 -1.08
CA MET A 110 -7.07 -8.05 -0.63
C MET A 110 -6.76 -9.40 -1.28
N LEU A 111 -6.31 -9.40 -2.54
CA LEU A 111 -5.87 -10.60 -3.22
C LEU A 111 -4.56 -11.12 -2.65
N GLU A 112 -3.63 -10.22 -2.33
CA GLU A 112 -2.35 -10.55 -1.69
C GLU A 112 -2.55 -11.27 -0.34
N GLU A 113 -3.50 -10.82 0.48
CA GLU A 113 -3.85 -11.48 1.75
C GLU A 113 -4.34 -12.93 1.58
N ILE A 114 -4.98 -13.24 0.43
CA ILE A 114 -5.53 -14.58 0.15
C ILE A 114 -4.51 -15.48 -0.52
N VAL A 115 -3.76 -14.93 -1.47
CA VAL A 115 -2.85 -15.68 -2.36
C VAL A 115 -1.41 -15.69 -1.83
N GLY A 116 -1.08 -14.76 -0.91
CA GLY A 116 0.29 -14.40 -0.56
C GLY A 116 0.93 -13.56 -1.66
N GLU A 117 2.18 -13.16 -1.46
CA GLU A 117 2.93 -12.43 -2.49
C GLU A 117 2.93 -13.21 -3.81
N ILE A 118 2.29 -12.66 -4.84
CA ILE A 118 2.39 -13.20 -6.21
C ILE A 118 3.77 -12.79 -6.70
N ARG A 119 4.74 -13.68 -6.57
CA ARG A 119 6.09 -13.44 -7.09
C ARG A 119 6.03 -13.41 -8.60
N ASP A 120 6.42 -12.29 -9.19
CA ASP A 120 6.62 -12.18 -10.64
C ASP A 120 7.90 -12.95 -11.03
N GLU A 121 7.91 -13.51 -12.23
CA GLU A 121 9.08 -14.21 -12.80
C GLU A 121 10.31 -13.28 -12.89
N TYR A 122 10.12 -11.96 -12.75
CA TYR A 122 11.15 -10.93 -12.80
C TYR A 122 11.63 -10.43 -11.43
N ASP A 123 11.06 -10.88 -10.31
CA ASP A 123 11.46 -10.50 -8.93
C ASP A 123 12.81 -11.10 -8.48
N GLN A 124 13.69 -11.39 -9.44
CA GLN A 124 15.06 -11.84 -9.15
C GLN A 124 15.93 -10.78 -8.45
N ASP A 125 15.49 -9.52 -8.39
CA ASP A 125 16.24 -8.43 -7.74
C ASP A 125 16.07 -8.39 -6.21
N GLU A 126 15.08 -9.07 -5.62
CA GLU A 126 14.96 -9.21 -4.15
C GLU A 126 15.95 -10.20 -3.53
N ILE A 127 16.72 -10.90 -4.35
CA ILE A 127 17.80 -11.79 -3.88
C ILE A 127 18.92 -11.04 -3.12
N LYS A 128 18.92 -9.72 -3.10
CA LYS A 128 19.93 -8.89 -2.42
C LYS A 128 19.83 -8.87 -0.89
N THR A 129 18.79 -9.46 -0.31
CA THR A 129 18.57 -9.46 1.15
C THR A 129 19.42 -10.46 1.93
N VAL A 130 20.04 -11.46 1.28
CA VAL A 130 20.97 -12.42 1.88
C VAL A 130 22.27 -12.40 1.09
N GLN A 131 23.36 -11.92 1.70
CA GLN A 131 24.69 -11.89 1.12
C GLN A 131 25.64 -12.76 1.93
N GLN A 132 26.26 -13.75 1.32
CA GLN A 132 27.32 -14.52 1.95
C GLN A 132 28.59 -13.69 2.04
N LYS A 133 29.09 -13.43 3.25
CA LYS A 133 30.28 -12.66 3.53
C LYS A 133 31.50 -13.56 3.72
N GLY A 134 31.28 -14.82 4.13
CA GLY A 134 32.33 -15.83 4.35
C GLY A 134 31.74 -17.23 4.55
N PRO A 135 32.57 -18.24 4.79
CA PRO A 135 32.08 -19.58 5.08
C PRO A 135 31.23 -19.61 6.36
N GLY A 136 29.91 -19.80 6.22
CA GLY A 136 28.96 -19.80 7.33
C GLY A 136 28.56 -18.41 7.86
N GLU A 137 28.97 -17.33 7.19
CA GLU A 137 28.68 -15.94 7.57
C GLU A 137 27.80 -15.27 6.50
N TYR A 138 26.64 -14.77 6.92
CA TYR A 138 25.67 -14.15 6.04
C TYR A 138 25.26 -12.77 6.55
N SER A 139 25.11 -11.82 5.66
CA SER A 139 24.45 -10.52 5.92
C SER A 139 23.02 -10.62 5.45
N VAL A 140 22.08 -10.34 6.33
CA VAL A 140 20.64 -10.49 6.09
C VAL A 140 19.93 -9.20 6.45
N ALA A 141 18.92 -8.82 5.67
CA ALA A 141 18.07 -7.67 6.03
C ALA A 141 17.26 -8.00 7.30
N GLY A 142 17.22 -7.07 8.27
CA GLY A 142 16.49 -7.25 9.52
C GLY A 142 14.99 -7.46 9.36
N ALA A 143 14.42 -6.92 8.29
CA ALA A 143 12.99 -7.09 7.95
C ALA A 143 12.63 -8.46 7.35
N MET A 144 13.63 -9.32 7.03
CA MET A 144 13.39 -10.64 6.46
C MET A 144 12.69 -11.56 7.45
N LYS A 145 11.68 -12.29 6.99
CA LYS A 145 10.93 -13.24 7.82
C LYS A 145 11.79 -14.45 8.20
N LEU A 146 11.62 -14.99 9.39
CA LEU A 146 12.33 -16.17 9.88
C LEU A 146 12.07 -17.40 9.00
N ALA A 147 10.86 -17.57 8.50
CA ALA A 147 10.51 -18.65 7.58
C ALA A 147 11.36 -18.60 6.30
N ASP A 148 11.51 -17.40 5.69
CA ASP A 148 12.24 -17.22 4.44
C ASP A 148 13.74 -17.49 4.59
N ILE A 149 14.35 -17.08 5.71
CA ILE A 149 15.77 -17.35 5.96
C ILE A 149 16.00 -18.83 6.28
N ASN A 150 15.06 -19.47 7.00
CA ASN A 150 15.13 -20.90 7.28
C ASN A 150 15.12 -21.70 5.98
N ASP A 151 14.21 -21.41 5.07
CA ASP A 151 14.12 -22.09 3.78
C ASP A 151 15.38 -21.87 2.92
N ARG A 152 15.94 -20.65 2.92
CA ARG A 152 17.09 -20.32 2.08
C ARG A 152 18.43 -20.88 2.59
N LEU A 153 18.62 -20.90 3.90
CA LEU A 153 19.88 -21.30 4.51
C LEU A 153 19.82 -22.66 5.22
N GLY A 154 18.65 -23.32 5.23
CA GLY A 154 18.46 -24.60 5.91
C GLY A 154 18.58 -24.45 7.42
N LEU A 155 18.11 -23.35 7.99
CA LEU A 155 18.12 -23.06 9.42
C LEU A 155 16.78 -23.44 10.05
N GLU A 156 16.74 -23.50 11.38
CA GLU A 156 15.54 -23.76 12.19
C GLU A 156 15.42 -22.65 13.25
N LEU A 157 15.36 -21.38 12.80
CA LEU A 157 15.15 -20.25 13.70
C LEU A 157 13.66 -20.15 14.04
N GLU A 158 13.31 -20.15 15.31
CA GLU A 158 11.95 -20.03 15.81
C GLU A 158 11.86 -18.95 16.88
N SER A 159 10.74 -18.25 16.95
CA SER A 159 10.39 -17.31 18.00
C SER A 159 8.88 -17.29 18.16
N GLU A 160 8.41 -17.22 19.40
CA GLU A 160 6.96 -17.07 19.71
C GLU A 160 6.51 -15.61 19.59
N ASP A 161 7.45 -14.65 19.71
CA ASP A 161 7.14 -13.23 19.80
C ASP A 161 7.51 -12.44 18.52
N TYR A 162 8.38 -13.01 17.67
CA TYR A 162 8.91 -12.30 16.51
C TYR A 162 8.94 -13.18 15.26
N ASP A 163 8.50 -12.63 14.14
CA ASP A 163 8.47 -13.29 12.83
C ASP A 163 9.57 -12.79 11.86
N SER A 164 10.38 -11.80 12.27
CA SER A 164 11.49 -11.27 11.49
C SER A 164 12.86 -11.47 12.15
N VAL A 165 13.93 -11.47 11.33
CA VAL A 165 15.31 -11.60 11.82
C VAL A 165 15.68 -10.46 12.77
N GLY A 166 15.29 -9.23 12.44
CA GLY A 166 15.51 -8.07 13.31
C GLY A 166 14.78 -8.18 14.63
N GLY A 167 13.52 -8.64 14.61
CA GLY A 167 12.74 -8.90 15.82
C GLY A 167 13.40 -9.97 16.70
N LEU A 168 13.83 -11.09 16.11
CA LEU A 168 14.56 -12.13 16.85
C LEU A 168 15.84 -11.60 17.50
N VAL A 169 16.63 -10.78 16.79
CA VAL A 169 17.86 -10.18 17.32
C VAL A 169 17.55 -9.23 18.47
N ILE A 170 16.52 -8.38 18.34
CA ILE A 170 16.06 -7.47 19.42
C ILE A 170 15.63 -8.28 20.64
N GLY A 171 14.87 -9.36 20.45
CA GLY A 171 14.44 -10.24 21.54
C GLY A 171 15.61 -10.92 22.25
N LEU A 172 16.66 -11.32 21.52
CA LEU A 172 17.85 -11.94 22.10
C LEU A 172 18.76 -10.95 22.84
N LEU A 173 18.80 -9.68 22.39
CA LEU A 173 19.69 -8.66 22.96
C LEU A 173 19.01 -7.86 24.07
N ASP A 174 17.67 -7.95 24.21
CA ASP A 174 16.85 -7.19 25.14
C ASP A 174 16.97 -5.65 24.99
N HIS A 175 17.53 -5.20 23.87
CA HIS A 175 17.63 -3.78 23.48
C HIS A 175 17.85 -3.65 21.97
N LEU A 176 17.60 -2.47 21.41
CA LEU A 176 17.91 -2.15 20.01
C LEU A 176 19.41 -2.14 19.80
N PRO A 177 19.92 -2.81 18.76
CA PRO A 177 21.34 -2.83 18.42
C PRO A 177 21.84 -1.47 17.94
#